data_cc8babcf307a5789bdabbc740f675b93
#
_entry.id   cc8babcf307a5789bdabbc740f675b93
#
_cell.length_a   1.000
_cell.length_b   1.000
_cell.length_c   1.000
_cell.angle_alpha   90.00
_cell.angle_beta   90.00
_cell.angle_gamma   90.00
#
_symmetry.space_group_name_H-M   'P 1'
#
loop_
_entity.id
_entity.type
_entity.pdbx_description
1 polymer ?
#
loop_
_entity_poly.entity_id
_entity_poly.type
_entity_poly.pdbx_seq_one_letter_code
_entity_poly.pdbx_strand_id
1 'polypeptide(L)'
;VHSQAAETNNDEKQSQTIRVGSFEDTFNYVDKNGVRRGYGYELMQALAGYTGWKFEYVKCDWSDCFDKLENGEIDIMGDISYTDERAQKMLFPDEPMGEEKYILYADLSNMDIGTSDFKFMDGKRVGVLMDTEPEIMLTEWENKNGIHTEHVNVNNDNDVEKKLANHEIDAFVFYS
;
A
#
# COMPACT_ATOMS: atom_id res chain seq x y z
N VAL A 1 64.29 3.84 -15.38
CA VAL A 1 63.11 4.48 -14.76
C VAL A 1 61.91 4.01 -15.56
N HIS A 2 61.22 2.99 -15.08
CA HIS A 2 59.99 2.46 -15.70
C HIS A 2 58.78 3.08 -14.98
N SER A 3 58.05 3.91 -15.71
CA SER A 3 56.77 4.43 -15.28
C SER A 3 55.70 3.35 -15.56
N GLN A 4 55.15 2.72 -14.52
CA GLN A 4 53.92 1.95 -14.63
C GLN A 4 52.74 2.93 -14.67
N ALA A 5 52.06 2.95 -15.80
CA ALA A 5 50.76 3.58 -15.90
C ALA A 5 49.75 2.74 -15.07
N ALA A 6 49.07 3.40 -14.14
CA ALA A 6 47.96 2.82 -13.44
C ALA A 6 46.79 2.60 -14.43
N GLU A 7 46.46 1.35 -14.67
CA GLU A 7 45.21 0.99 -15.35
C GLU A 7 44.04 1.40 -14.44
N THR A 8 43.34 2.44 -14.84
CA THR A 8 42.03 2.77 -14.28
C THR A 8 41.05 1.71 -14.76
N ASN A 9 40.74 0.74 -13.90
CA ASN A 9 39.57 -0.12 -14.09
C ASN A 9 38.32 0.75 -14.08
N ASN A 10 37.86 1.11 -15.25
CA ASN A 10 36.52 1.58 -15.51
C ASN A 10 35.62 0.32 -15.40
N ASP A 11 35.22 -0.07 -14.19
CA ASP A 11 34.08 -0.93 -14.00
C ASP A 11 32.86 -0.11 -14.48
N GLU A 12 32.53 -0.24 -15.76
CA GLU A 12 31.21 0.09 -16.26
C GLU A 12 30.24 -0.79 -15.48
N LYS A 13 29.63 -0.23 -14.44
CA LYS A 13 28.53 -0.84 -13.71
C LYS A 13 27.45 -1.15 -14.74
N GLN A 14 27.42 -2.38 -15.22
CA GLN A 14 26.42 -2.86 -16.17
C GLN A 14 25.05 -2.61 -15.52
N SER A 15 24.28 -1.66 -16.05
CA SER A 15 23.02 -1.25 -15.47
C SER A 15 22.05 -2.45 -15.52
N GLN A 16 21.70 -2.96 -14.36
CA GLN A 16 20.80 -4.08 -14.24
C GLN A 16 19.37 -3.62 -14.55
N THR A 17 18.66 -4.37 -15.38
CA THR A 17 17.21 -4.16 -15.59
C THR A 17 16.43 -4.91 -14.53
N ILE A 18 15.53 -4.21 -13.86
CA ILE A 18 14.67 -4.71 -12.79
C ILE A 18 13.21 -4.58 -13.24
N ARG A 19 12.48 -5.66 -13.22
CA ARG A 19 11.06 -5.69 -13.57
C ARG A 19 10.23 -5.32 -12.34
N VAL A 20 9.42 -4.29 -12.47
CA VAL A 20 8.61 -3.72 -11.39
C VAL A 20 7.14 -3.98 -11.66
N GLY A 21 6.45 -4.64 -10.74
CA GLY A 21 4.99 -4.78 -10.81
C GLY A 21 4.31 -3.41 -10.75
N SER A 22 3.40 -3.18 -11.67
CA SER A 22 2.72 -1.90 -11.85
C SER A 22 1.21 -2.07 -11.85
N PHE A 23 0.61 -1.78 -10.72
CA PHE A 23 -0.83 -1.58 -10.54
C PHE A 23 -1.13 -0.10 -10.32
N GLU A 24 -2.37 0.31 -10.51
CA GLU A 24 -2.79 1.70 -10.34
C GLU A 24 -3.52 1.87 -9.00
N ASP A 25 -3.04 2.83 -8.20
CA ASP A 25 -3.62 3.26 -6.93
C ASP A 25 -3.33 4.76 -6.67
N THR A 26 -3.53 5.23 -5.45
CA THR A 26 -3.26 6.62 -5.08
C THR A 26 -1.76 6.97 -5.05
N PHE A 27 -0.90 5.97 -4.87
CA PHE A 27 0.57 6.14 -4.82
C PHE A 27 1.25 5.92 -6.16
N ASN A 28 0.57 5.22 -7.08
CA ASN A 28 1.04 4.91 -8.43
C ASN A 28 -0.09 5.03 -9.43
N TYR A 29 -0.10 6.09 -10.22
CA TYR A 29 -1.14 6.31 -11.23
C TYR A 29 -0.57 6.90 -12.51
N VAL A 30 -1.37 6.83 -13.57
CA VAL A 30 -1.06 7.49 -14.83
C VAL A 30 -1.96 8.72 -14.96
N ASP A 31 -1.36 9.90 -15.12
CA ASP A 31 -2.12 11.14 -15.25
C ASP A 31 -2.83 11.22 -16.63
N LYS A 32 -3.70 12.24 -16.79
CA LYS A 32 -4.45 12.48 -18.04
C LYS A 32 -3.58 12.68 -19.30
N ASN A 33 -2.27 12.90 -19.12
CA ASN A 33 -1.31 13.06 -20.22
C ASN A 33 -0.53 11.77 -20.49
N GLY A 34 -0.85 10.66 -19.81
CA GLY A 34 -0.14 9.39 -19.94
C GLY A 34 1.18 9.33 -19.17
N VAL A 35 1.41 10.26 -18.22
CA VAL A 35 2.65 10.32 -17.43
C VAL A 35 2.43 9.64 -16.09
N ARG A 36 3.33 8.72 -15.72
CA ARG A 36 3.31 8.10 -14.38
C ARG A 36 3.60 9.13 -13.31
N ARG A 37 2.87 9.03 -12.22
CA ARG A 37 2.91 9.91 -11.06
C ARG A 37 2.68 9.11 -9.78
N GLY A 38 2.87 9.78 -8.66
CA GLY A 38 2.60 9.28 -7.33
C GLY A 38 3.87 9.02 -6.52
N TYR A 39 3.71 8.97 -5.21
CA TYR A 39 4.82 8.81 -4.27
C TYR A 39 5.63 7.53 -4.54
N GLY A 40 4.95 6.39 -4.75
CA GLY A 40 5.61 5.12 -5.03
C GLY A 40 6.45 5.17 -6.30
N TYR A 41 5.92 5.76 -7.38
CA TYR A 41 6.69 5.96 -8.61
C TYR A 41 7.91 6.86 -8.41
N GLU A 42 7.76 7.99 -7.72
CA GLU A 42 8.86 8.94 -7.49
C GLU A 42 9.95 8.32 -6.61
N LEU A 43 9.58 7.54 -5.60
CA LEU A 43 10.52 6.79 -4.77
C LEU A 43 11.32 5.77 -5.61
N MET A 44 10.63 5.03 -6.49
CA MET A 44 11.32 4.09 -7.41
C MET A 44 12.28 4.82 -8.35
N GLN A 45 11.93 6.02 -8.84
CA GLN A 45 12.85 6.82 -9.66
C GLN A 45 14.10 7.27 -8.86
N ALA A 46 13.93 7.65 -7.59
CA ALA A 46 15.04 7.97 -6.70
C ALA A 46 15.94 6.75 -6.47
N LEU A 47 15.34 5.58 -6.24
CA LEU A 47 16.07 4.32 -6.10
C LEU A 47 16.87 3.97 -7.38
N ALA A 48 16.27 4.15 -8.56
CA ALA A 48 16.95 3.97 -9.83
C ALA A 48 18.18 4.90 -9.96
N GLY A 49 18.02 6.16 -9.57
CA GLY A 49 19.11 7.14 -9.56
C GLY A 49 20.26 6.77 -8.63
N TYR A 50 19.93 6.19 -7.48
CA TYR A 50 20.93 5.76 -6.49
C TYR A 50 21.67 4.46 -6.88
N THR A 51 20.92 3.47 -7.37
CA THR A 51 21.45 2.14 -7.68
C THR A 51 22.05 2.04 -9.09
N GLY A 52 21.62 2.89 -10.01
CA GLY A 52 21.90 2.78 -11.43
C GLY A 52 21.04 1.71 -12.14
N TRP A 53 20.01 1.19 -11.49
CA TRP A 53 19.07 0.24 -12.07
C TRP A 53 18.22 0.89 -13.16
N LYS A 54 17.79 0.08 -14.13
CA LYS A 54 16.77 0.43 -15.11
C LYS A 54 15.49 -0.32 -14.78
N PHE A 55 14.40 0.40 -14.57
CA PHE A 55 13.11 -0.21 -14.28
C PHE A 55 12.31 -0.48 -15.54
N GLU A 56 11.80 -1.70 -15.65
CA GLU A 56 10.81 -2.11 -16.62
C GLU A 56 9.49 -2.38 -15.88
N TYR A 57 8.46 -1.59 -16.17
CA TYR A 57 7.17 -1.71 -15.50
C TYR A 57 6.29 -2.76 -16.18
N VAL A 58 5.97 -3.82 -15.44
CA VAL A 58 5.10 -4.91 -15.88
C VAL A 58 3.70 -4.66 -15.32
N LYS A 59 2.73 -4.42 -16.21
CA LYS A 59 1.34 -4.18 -15.78
C LYS A 59 0.73 -5.45 -15.20
N CYS A 60 0.12 -5.31 -14.02
CA CYS A 60 -0.64 -6.34 -13.32
C CYS A 60 -1.75 -5.68 -12.49
N ASP A 61 -2.74 -6.41 -12.06
CA ASP A 61 -3.59 -6.01 -10.95
C ASP A 61 -2.97 -6.44 -9.62
N TRP A 62 -3.59 -6.07 -8.50
CA TRP A 62 -3.02 -6.31 -7.17
C TRP A 62 -2.68 -7.78 -6.92
N SER A 63 -3.63 -8.70 -7.13
CA SER A 63 -3.43 -10.14 -6.90
C SER A 63 -2.45 -10.76 -7.89
N ASP A 64 -2.56 -10.42 -9.18
CA ASP A 64 -1.67 -10.90 -10.25
C ASP A 64 -0.21 -10.48 -10.03
N CYS A 65 0.02 -9.28 -9.46
CA CYS A 65 1.36 -8.83 -9.11
C CYS A 65 2.03 -9.74 -8.06
N PHE A 66 1.30 -10.23 -7.05
CA PHE A 66 1.84 -11.18 -6.07
C PHE A 66 2.24 -12.50 -6.73
N ASP A 67 1.36 -13.05 -7.58
CA ASP A 67 1.65 -14.29 -8.30
C ASP A 67 2.89 -14.11 -9.20
N LYS A 68 3.01 -12.98 -9.89
CA LYS A 68 4.16 -12.66 -10.73
C LYS A 68 5.45 -12.51 -9.93
N LEU A 69 5.38 -11.94 -8.71
CA LEU A 69 6.54 -11.82 -7.83
C LEU A 69 7.00 -13.22 -7.36
N GLU A 70 6.07 -14.04 -6.89
CA GLU A 70 6.38 -15.41 -6.45
C GLU A 70 6.95 -16.28 -7.58
N ASN A 71 6.47 -16.11 -8.80
CA ASN A 71 6.92 -16.85 -9.98
C ASN A 71 8.19 -16.27 -10.62
N GLY A 72 8.71 -15.15 -10.14
CA GLY A 72 9.89 -14.48 -10.70
C GLY A 72 9.65 -13.82 -12.06
N GLU A 73 8.41 -13.49 -12.39
CA GLU A 73 8.05 -12.71 -13.58
C GLU A 73 8.30 -11.22 -13.38
N ILE A 74 8.22 -10.75 -12.13
CA ILE A 74 8.68 -9.44 -11.68
C ILE A 74 9.69 -9.61 -10.54
N ASP A 75 10.52 -8.60 -10.34
CA ASP A 75 11.60 -8.62 -9.35
C ASP A 75 11.26 -7.81 -8.10
N ILE A 76 10.45 -6.77 -8.27
CA ILE A 76 10.04 -5.84 -7.19
C ILE A 76 8.56 -5.48 -7.36
N MET A 77 7.88 -5.34 -6.23
CA MET A 77 6.56 -4.74 -6.12
C MET A 77 6.59 -3.73 -4.97
N GLY A 78 6.15 -2.49 -5.21
CA GLY A 78 6.05 -1.43 -4.20
C GLY A 78 4.70 -1.42 -3.50
N ASP A 79 4.57 -0.53 -2.51
CA ASP A 79 3.31 -0.22 -1.82
C ASP A 79 2.65 -1.43 -1.14
N ILE A 80 3.46 -2.35 -0.61
CA ILE A 80 3.01 -3.57 0.07
C ILE A 80 3.24 -3.41 1.57
N SER A 81 2.15 -3.49 2.35
CA SER A 81 2.23 -3.57 3.81
C SER A 81 2.92 -4.87 4.24
N TYR A 82 3.82 -4.76 5.21
CA TYR A 82 4.45 -5.93 5.81
C TYR A 82 3.44 -6.76 6.60
N THR A 83 3.43 -8.06 6.37
CA THR A 83 2.80 -9.05 7.26
C THR A 83 3.71 -10.25 7.41
N ASP A 84 3.59 -10.97 8.54
CA ASP A 84 4.37 -12.18 8.79
C ASP A 84 4.12 -13.27 7.73
N GLU A 85 2.90 -13.33 7.20
CA GLU A 85 2.57 -14.26 6.11
C GLU A 85 3.31 -13.92 4.81
N ARG A 86 3.29 -12.63 4.43
CA ARG A 86 3.99 -12.16 3.23
C ARG A 86 5.50 -12.31 3.36
N ALA A 87 6.05 -12.08 4.55
CA ALA A 87 7.48 -12.23 4.81
C ALA A 87 7.98 -13.69 4.71
N GLN A 88 7.09 -14.68 4.71
CA GLN A 88 7.45 -16.07 4.42
C GLN A 88 7.67 -16.35 2.93
N LYS A 89 7.14 -15.50 2.05
CA LYS A 89 7.13 -15.68 0.61
C LYS A 89 8.00 -14.67 -0.15
N MET A 90 8.23 -13.50 0.42
CA MET A 90 8.97 -12.40 -0.21
C MET A 90 9.88 -11.69 0.78
N LEU A 91 10.88 -11.00 0.27
CA LEU A 91 11.81 -10.20 1.07
C LEU A 91 11.28 -8.76 1.20
N PHE A 92 11.32 -8.26 2.41
CA PHE A 92 11.07 -6.85 2.71
C PHE A 92 12.38 -6.12 3.04
N PRO A 93 12.51 -4.84 2.69
CA PRO A 93 13.65 -4.04 3.12
C PRO A 93 13.61 -3.80 4.64
N ASP A 94 14.77 -3.54 5.25
CA ASP A 94 14.87 -3.19 6.67
C ASP A 94 14.21 -1.84 6.99
N GLU A 95 14.24 -0.91 6.03
CA GLU A 95 13.61 0.39 6.14
C GLU A 95 12.36 0.45 5.25
N PRO A 96 11.19 0.75 5.83
CA PRO A 96 9.95 0.86 5.05
C PRO A 96 9.97 2.11 4.16
N MET A 97 9.23 2.07 3.07
CA MET A 97 9.05 3.24 2.21
C MET A 97 8.14 4.31 2.85
N GLY A 98 7.38 3.96 3.87
CA GLY A 98 6.48 4.83 4.60
C GLY A 98 5.75 4.09 5.71
N GLU A 99 4.94 4.81 6.45
CA GLU A 99 4.02 4.27 7.46
C GLU A 99 2.59 4.45 6.97
N GLU A 100 1.82 3.41 7.03
CA GLU A 100 0.38 3.42 6.75
C GLU A 100 -0.39 3.56 8.07
N LYS A 101 -1.36 4.46 8.11
CA LYS A 101 -2.22 4.65 9.27
C LYS A 101 -3.66 4.33 8.89
N TYR A 102 -4.28 3.46 9.67
CA TYR A 102 -5.70 3.17 9.52
C TYR A 102 -6.49 4.10 10.43
N ILE A 103 -7.41 4.84 9.84
CA ILE A 103 -8.20 5.86 10.52
C ILE A 103 -9.67 5.50 10.37
N LEU A 104 -10.39 5.54 11.50
CA LEU A 104 -11.83 5.40 11.50
C LEU A 104 -12.48 6.78 11.27
N TYR A 105 -13.18 6.91 10.17
CA TYR A 105 -13.94 8.10 9.81
C TYR A 105 -15.42 7.88 10.07
N ALA A 106 -16.09 8.91 10.53
CA ALA A 106 -17.55 8.90 10.74
C ALA A 106 -18.17 10.17 10.19
N ASP A 107 -19.47 10.11 9.88
CA ASP A 107 -20.21 11.29 9.47
C ASP A 107 -20.29 12.32 10.63
N LEU A 108 -20.05 13.60 10.32
CA LEU A 108 -20.12 14.69 11.30
C LEU A 108 -21.49 14.85 11.94
N SER A 109 -22.56 14.41 11.26
CA SER A 109 -23.91 14.41 11.81
C SER A 109 -24.15 13.32 12.86
N ASN A 110 -23.26 12.33 12.95
CA ASN A 110 -23.32 11.28 13.94
C ASN A 110 -22.74 11.76 15.28
N MET A 111 -23.55 12.55 16.01
CA MET A 111 -23.17 13.20 17.28
C MET A 111 -22.91 12.24 18.44
N ASP A 112 -23.27 10.95 18.26
CA ASP A 112 -23.03 9.92 19.27
C ASP A 112 -21.56 9.44 19.27
N ILE A 113 -20.79 9.84 18.25
CA ILE A 113 -19.38 9.49 18.15
C ILE A 113 -18.54 10.47 18.96
N GLY A 114 -18.31 10.11 20.22
CA GLY A 114 -17.41 10.84 21.11
C GLY A 114 -15.96 10.36 20.96
N THR A 115 -15.01 11.25 21.24
CA THR A 115 -13.56 10.98 21.04
C THR A 115 -12.88 10.33 22.25
N SER A 116 -13.57 10.17 23.38
CA SER A 116 -12.95 9.78 24.66
C SER A 116 -13.17 8.33 25.09
N ASP A 117 -14.14 7.63 24.50
CA ASP A 117 -14.45 6.24 24.81
C ASP A 117 -14.92 5.53 23.54
N PHE A 118 -14.20 4.50 23.10
CA PHE A 118 -14.53 3.75 21.89
C PHE A 118 -15.77 2.84 22.04
N LYS A 119 -16.35 2.73 23.22
CA LYS A 119 -17.54 1.90 23.47
C LYS A 119 -18.78 2.33 22.68
N PHE A 120 -18.84 3.59 22.25
CA PHE A 120 -19.92 4.05 21.37
C PHE A 120 -19.91 3.36 20.00
N MET A 121 -18.79 2.75 19.62
CA MET A 121 -18.66 1.99 18.37
C MET A 121 -19.25 0.58 18.48
N ASP A 122 -19.51 0.08 19.70
CA ASP A 122 -20.08 -1.25 19.89
C ASP A 122 -21.44 -1.38 19.21
N GLY A 123 -21.58 -2.39 18.33
CA GLY A 123 -22.77 -2.60 17.52
C GLY A 123 -22.96 -1.64 16.35
N LYS A 124 -22.03 -0.73 16.07
CA LYS A 124 -22.07 0.14 14.88
C LYS A 124 -21.68 -0.60 13.62
N ARG A 125 -22.20 -0.15 12.48
CA ARG A 125 -21.86 -0.67 11.15
C ARG A 125 -20.65 0.09 10.61
N VAL A 126 -19.57 -0.64 10.38
CA VAL A 126 -18.31 -0.07 9.88
C VAL A 126 -18.02 -0.57 8.47
N GLY A 127 -17.97 0.37 7.54
CA GLY A 127 -17.54 0.10 6.17
C GLY A 127 -16.05 -0.26 6.14
N VAL A 128 -15.72 -1.40 5.57
CA VAL A 128 -14.34 -1.86 5.42
C VAL A 128 -14.20 -2.67 4.14
N LEU A 129 -13.05 -2.62 3.49
CA LEU A 129 -12.73 -3.51 2.38
C LEU A 129 -12.43 -4.89 2.97
N MET A 130 -13.35 -5.83 2.80
CA MET A 130 -13.24 -7.17 3.39
C MET A 130 -12.12 -8.00 2.73
N ASP A 131 -11.61 -8.96 3.47
CA ASP A 131 -10.48 -9.83 3.08
C ASP A 131 -9.18 -9.05 2.83
N THR A 132 -9.01 -7.89 3.49
CA THR A 132 -7.83 -7.02 3.36
C THR A 132 -7.26 -6.61 4.72
N GLU A 133 -6.08 -5.98 4.70
CA GLU A 133 -5.41 -5.49 5.91
C GLU A 133 -6.27 -4.54 6.77
N PRO A 134 -7.02 -3.58 6.21
CA PRO A 134 -7.96 -2.76 6.98
C PRO A 134 -8.95 -3.54 7.84
N GLU A 135 -9.48 -4.65 7.35
CA GLU A 135 -10.40 -5.50 8.12
C GLU A 135 -9.68 -6.22 9.26
N ILE A 136 -8.48 -6.72 9.01
CA ILE A 136 -7.64 -7.36 10.04
C ILE A 136 -7.35 -6.37 11.15
N MET A 137 -6.91 -5.17 10.81
CA MET A 137 -6.60 -4.09 11.74
C MET A 137 -7.83 -3.63 12.53
N LEU A 138 -9.00 -3.55 11.89
CA LEU A 138 -10.26 -3.25 12.58
C LEU A 138 -10.59 -4.33 13.61
N THR A 139 -10.50 -5.59 13.23
CA THR A 139 -10.75 -6.73 14.12
C THR A 139 -9.79 -6.75 15.32
N GLU A 140 -8.51 -6.48 15.10
CA GLU A 140 -7.52 -6.38 16.18
C GLU A 140 -7.82 -5.22 17.14
N TRP A 141 -8.21 -4.07 16.59
CA TRP A 141 -8.61 -2.91 17.37
C TRP A 141 -9.86 -3.18 18.21
N GLU A 142 -10.87 -3.87 17.66
CA GLU A 142 -12.07 -4.31 18.36
C GLU A 142 -11.73 -5.22 19.56
N ASN A 143 -10.92 -6.24 19.30
CA ASN A 143 -10.48 -7.18 20.34
C ASN A 143 -9.72 -6.47 21.46
N LYS A 144 -8.84 -5.53 21.12
CA LYS A 144 -8.07 -4.73 22.08
C LYS A 144 -8.95 -3.85 22.96
N ASN A 145 -10.05 -3.33 22.42
CA ASN A 145 -10.94 -2.40 23.12
C ASN A 145 -12.18 -3.08 23.72
N GLY A 146 -12.37 -4.38 23.49
CA GLY A 146 -13.52 -5.14 24.00
C GLY A 146 -14.83 -4.66 23.41
N ILE A 147 -14.86 -4.32 22.13
CA ILE A 147 -16.02 -3.90 21.35
C ILE A 147 -16.20 -4.82 20.16
N HIS A 148 -17.39 -4.78 19.57
CA HIS A 148 -17.71 -5.53 18.35
C HIS A 148 -18.51 -4.65 17.40
N THR A 149 -18.06 -4.47 16.17
CA THR A 149 -18.79 -3.74 15.13
C THR A 149 -19.33 -4.70 14.07
N GLU A 150 -20.32 -4.27 13.32
CA GLU A 150 -20.81 -5.00 12.15
C GLU A 150 -19.98 -4.56 10.93
N HIS A 151 -19.16 -5.45 10.37
CA HIS A 151 -18.36 -5.18 9.17
C HIS A 151 -19.28 -5.19 7.95
N VAL A 152 -19.28 -4.08 7.22
CA VAL A 152 -20.02 -3.90 5.97
C VAL A 152 -19.04 -3.75 4.83
N ASN A 153 -19.07 -4.65 3.85
CA ASN A 153 -18.17 -4.55 2.71
C ASN A 153 -18.38 -3.26 1.93
N VAL A 154 -17.27 -2.56 1.65
CA VAL A 154 -17.21 -1.41 0.74
C VAL A 154 -16.20 -1.70 -0.38
N ASN A 155 -16.46 -1.24 -1.59
CA ASN A 155 -15.64 -1.60 -2.75
C ASN A 155 -14.73 -0.46 -3.22
N ASN A 156 -15.11 0.79 -2.93
CA ASN A 156 -14.39 2.00 -3.32
C ASN A 156 -15.01 3.23 -2.66
N ASP A 157 -14.39 4.40 -2.84
CA ASP A 157 -14.81 5.67 -2.23
C ASP A 157 -16.26 6.04 -2.57
N ASN A 158 -16.70 5.85 -3.81
CA ASN A 158 -18.09 6.11 -4.21
C ASN A 158 -19.09 5.22 -3.46
N ASP A 159 -18.70 3.98 -3.17
CA ASP A 159 -19.55 3.04 -2.42
C ASP A 159 -19.63 3.47 -0.94
N VAL A 160 -18.50 3.90 -0.36
CA VAL A 160 -18.45 4.50 0.98
C VAL A 160 -19.36 5.72 1.08
N GLU A 161 -19.23 6.69 0.17
CA GLU A 161 -20.06 7.89 0.15
C GLU A 161 -21.55 7.57 0.09
N LYS A 162 -21.95 6.65 -0.79
CA LYS A 162 -23.35 6.22 -0.93
C LYS A 162 -23.88 5.54 0.34
N LYS A 163 -23.11 4.62 0.90
CA LYS A 163 -23.50 3.88 2.12
C LYS A 163 -23.60 4.80 3.34
N LEU A 164 -22.70 5.78 3.48
CA LEU A 164 -22.81 6.82 4.50
C LEU A 164 -24.09 7.68 4.29
N ALA A 165 -24.29 8.19 3.09
CA ALA A 165 -25.45 9.03 2.76
C ALA A 165 -26.78 8.31 2.96
N ASN A 166 -26.83 7.00 2.71
CA ASN A 166 -27.99 6.17 2.88
C ASN A 166 -28.13 5.62 4.34
N HIS A 167 -27.24 5.97 5.23
CA HIS A 167 -27.17 5.41 6.59
C HIS A 167 -27.06 3.88 6.63
N GLU A 168 -26.40 3.29 5.65
CA GLU A 168 -26.10 1.86 5.61
C GLU A 168 -24.86 1.52 6.43
N ILE A 169 -23.94 2.47 6.61
CA ILE A 169 -22.79 2.42 7.52
C ILE A 169 -22.78 3.66 8.42
N ASP A 170 -22.23 3.51 9.61
CA ASP A 170 -22.10 4.58 10.60
C ASP A 170 -20.69 5.19 10.60
N ALA A 171 -19.70 4.42 10.17
CA ALA A 171 -18.31 4.81 10.04
C ALA A 171 -17.63 3.97 8.95
N PHE A 172 -16.41 4.31 8.58
CA PHE A 172 -15.60 3.47 7.69
C PHE A 172 -14.11 3.57 8.05
N VAL A 173 -13.35 2.52 7.73
CA VAL A 173 -11.90 2.49 7.89
C VAL A 173 -11.25 2.83 6.56
N PHE A 174 -10.31 3.76 6.62
CA PHE A 174 -9.48 4.13 5.49
C PHE A 174 -8.03 4.34 5.93
N TYR A 175 -7.11 4.21 5.02
CA TYR A 175 -5.68 4.45 5.27
C TYR A 175 -5.27 5.85 4.74
N SER A 176 -4.22 6.42 5.35
CA SER A 176 -3.66 7.72 4.96
C SER A 176 -2.16 7.62 4.73
#